data_793e332c7dc75bc1c50562adeac69281
#
_entry.id   793e332c7dc75bc1c50562adeac69281
#
_cell.length_a   1.000
_cell.length_b   1.000
_cell.length_c   1.000
_cell.angle_alpha   90.00
_cell.angle_beta   90.00
_cell.angle_gamma   90.00
#
_symmetry.space_group_name_H-M   'P 1'
#
loop_
_entity.id
_entity.type
_entity.pdbx_description
1 polymer ?
#
loop_
_entity_poly.entity_id
_entity_poly.type
_entity_poly.pdbx_seq_one_letter_code
_entity_poly.pdbx_strand_id
1 'polypeptide(L)'
;MAGEKIFVIDRILTERGCGKRFVDAYTTHYVPRAQRRGMTLTNILVSPPLWIEDETNIVTITWTVDGTSGWWKMTRQGRADQESSQWWERHSALTIERSRTMAADAADIEGLSDV
;
A
#
# COMPACT_ATOMS: atom_id res chain seq x y z
N MET A 1 -21.83 1.77 -7.46
CA MET A 1 -21.79 2.60 -8.66
C MET A 1 -20.38 2.73 -9.19
N ALA A 2 -20.28 2.88 -10.50
CA ALA A 2 -18.98 3.16 -11.10
C ALA A 2 -18.47 4.50 -10.58
N GLY A 3 -17.24 4.55 -10.13
CA GLY A 3 -16.63 5.76 -9.58
C GLY A 3 -16.40 5.73 -8.09
N GLU A 4 -17.06 4.84 -7.37
CA GLU A 4 -16.77 4.67 -5.95
C GLU A 4 -15.41 4.02 -5.78
N LYS A 5 -14.62 4.53 -4.83
CA LYS A 5 -13.25 4.08 -4.60
C LYS A 5 -13.10 3.53 -3.19
N ILE A 6 -12.33 2.48 -3.07
CA ILE A 6 -11.82 2.02 -1.78
C ILE A 6 -10.35 2.40 -1.74
N PHE A 7 -9.95 3.06 -0.66
CA PHE A 7 -8.56 3.43 -0.42
C PHE A 7 -7.91 2.32 0.39
N VAL A 8 -6.74 1.88 -0.07
CA VAL A 8 -5.91 0.94 0.67
C VAL A 8 -4.71 1.73 1.15
N ILE A 9 -4.58 1.86 2.46
CA ILE A 9 -3.58 2.73 3.06
C ILE A 9 -2.59 1.86 3.84
N ASP A 10 -1.35 1.83 3.37
CA ASP A 10 -0.26 1.13 4.03
C ASP A 10 0.59 2.13 4.78
N ARG A 11 0.88 1.81 6.04
CA ARG A 11 1.73 2.64 6.88
C ARG A 11 2.90 1.78 7.34
N ILE A 12 4.10 2.22 7.02
CA ILE A 12 5.33 1.48 7.30
C ILE A 12 6.26 2.33 8.15
N LEU A 13 6.70 1.77 9.28
CA LEU A 13 7.77 2.34 10.07
C LEU A 13 9.05 1.67 9.63
N THR A 14 9.98 2.43 9.04
CA THR A 14 11.22 1.86 8.54
C THR A 14 12.26 1.73 9.63
N GLU A 15 13.20 0.81 9.44
CA GLU A 15 14.39 0.76 10.28
C GLU A 15 15.22 2.03 10.10
N ARG A 16 16.05 2.34 11.08
CA ARG A 16 16.88 3.55 11.06
C ARG A 16 17.72 3.60 9.81
N GLY A 17 17.68 4.74 9.14
CA GLY A 17 18.45 4.97 7.92
C GLY A 17 17.96 4.21 6.70
N CYS A 18 16.85 3.48 6.79
CA CYS A 18 16.38 2.60 5.71
C CYS A 18 15.21 3.17 4.90
N GLY A 19 14.75 4.38 5.20
CA GLY A 19 13.57 4.94 4.53
C GLY A 19 13.70 4.98 3.02
N LYS A 20 14.79 5.54 2.52
CA LYS A 20 14.99 5.65 1.07
C LYS A 20 15.14 4.28 0.41
N ARG A 21 15.89 3.37 1.01
CA ARG A 21 16.06 2.02 0.49
C ARG A 21 14.74 1.29 0.40
N PHE A 22 13.89 1.44 1.42
CA PHE A 22 12.56 0.84 1.41
C PHE A 22 11.72 1.38 0.25
N VAL A 23 11.64 2.71 0.13
CA VAL A 23 10.82 3.34 -0.93
C VAL A 23 11.34 2.97 -2.31
N ASP A 24 12.66 2.97 -2.50
CA ASP A 24 13.25 2.60 -3.80
C ASP A 24 12.91 1.15 -4.17
N ALA A 25 13.05 0.21 -3.23
CA ALA A 25 12.73 -1.19 -3.46
C ALA A 25 11.23 -1.39 -3.71
N TYR A 26 10.40 -0.73 -2.93
CA TYR A 26 8.94 -0.80 -3.06
C TYR A 26 8.50 -0.29 -4.44
N THR A 27 8.99 0.86 -4.84
CA THR A 27 8.63 1.49 -6.10
C THR A 27 9.08 0.64 -7.29
N THR A 28 10.27 0.06 -7.21
CA THR A 28 10.86 -0.69 -8.32
C THR A 28 10.19 -2.06 -8.51
N HIS A 29 9.88 -2.76 -7.42
CA HIS A 29 9.45 -4.15 -7.51
C HIS A 29 7.99 -4.37 -7.09
N TYR A 30 7.54 -3.77 -6.01
CA TYR A 30 6.20 -4.01 -5.48
C TYR A 30 5.12 -3.26 -6.27
N VAL A 31 5.35 -1.99 -6.57
CA VAL A 31 4.37 -1.13 -7.24
C VAL A 31 3.88 -1.73 -8.56
N PRO A 32 4.76 -2.17 -9.48
CA PRO A 32 4.28 -2.72 -10.75
C PRO A 32 3.39 -3.96 -10.57
N ARG A 33 3.69 -4.79 -9.58
CA ARG A 33 2.89 -5.99 -9.31
C ARG A 33 1.50 -5.63 -8.77
N ALA A 34 1.44 -4.66 -7.87
CA ALA A 34 0.17 -4.19 -7.32
C ALA A 34 -0.68 -3.55 -8.41
N GLN A 35 -0.06 -2.80 -9.31
CA GLN A 35 -0.77 -2.20 -10.45
C GLN A 35 -1.39 -3.28 -11.34
N ARG A 36 -0.70 -4.38 -11.56
CA ARG A 36 -1.24 -5.49 -12.34
C ARG A 36 -2.43 -6.17 -11.66
N ARG A 37 -2.53 -6.05 -10.33
CA ARG A 37 -3.69 -6.54 -9.59
C ARG A 37 -4.87 -5.56 -9.58
N GLY A 38 -4.78 -4.46 -10.33
CA GLY A 38 -5.84 -3.48 -10.44
C GLY A 38 -5.79 -2.37 -9.41
N MET A 39 -4.67 -2.23 -8.70
CA MET A 39 -4.49 -1.15 -7.74
C MET A 39 -3.91 0.08 -8.44
N THR A 40 -4.40 1.25 -8.08
CA THR A 40 -3.89 2.52 -8.60
C THR A 40 -3.15 3.24 -7.48
N LEU A 41 -1.88 3.54 -7.70
CA LEU A 41 -1.07 4.26 -6.72
C LEU A 41 -1.45 5.73 -6.73
N THR A 42 -1.85 6.26 -5.57
CA THR A 42 -2.18 7.67 -5.42
C THR A 42 -0.96 8.47 -5.01
N ASN A 43 -0.29 8.04 -3.95
CA ASN A 43 0.92 8.71 -3.48
C ASN A 43 1.74 7.80 -2.56
N ILE A 44 2.98 8.22 -2.35
CA ILE A 44 3.87 7.66 -1.32
C ILE A 44 4.36 8.87 -0.53
N LEU A 45 3.93 8.98 0.71
CA LEU A 45 4.30 10.12 1.58
C LEU A 45 5.33 9.65 2.58
N VAL A 46 6.29 10.52 2.85
CA VAL A 46 7.38 10.23 3.79
C VAL A 46 7.36 11.26 4.91
N SER A 47 7.36 10.79 6.15
CA SER A 47 7.37 11.65 7.33
C SER A 47 8.55 11.27 8.23
N PRO A 48 9.32 12.24 8.74
CA PRO A 48 9.35 13.63 8.28
C PRO A 48 9.77 13.73 6.81
N PRO A 49 9.60 14.88 6.14
CA PRO A 49 9.80 14.96 4.69
C PRO A 49 11.29 15.06 4.31
N LEU A 50 12.08 14.13 4.78
CA LEU A 50 13.51 14.02 4.46
C LEU A 50 13.97 12.61 4.81
N TRP A 51 15.05 12.16 4.17
CA TRP A 51 15.67 10.89 4.52
C TRP A 51 16.60 11.11 5.71
N ILE A 52 16.36 10.36 6.79
CA ILE A 52 17.10 10.50 8.04
C ILE A 52 18.03 9.31 8.20
N GLU A 53 19.33 9.58 8.37
CA GLU A 53 20.33 8.51 8.48
C GLU A 53 20.27 7.75 9.79
N ASP A 54 19.99 8.45 10.90
CA ASP A 54 20.05 7.87 12.24
C ASP A 54 18.69 7.61 12.87
N GLU A 55 17.62 7.85 12.13
CA GLU A 55 16.26 7.77 12.65
C GLU A 55 15.37 7.01 11.67
N THR A 56 14.17 6.72 12.13
CA THR A 56 13.16 6.06 11.32
C THR A 56 12.39 7.06 10.46
N ASN A 57 11.85 6.58 9.35
CA ASN A 57 10.84 7.30 8.60
C ASN A 57 9.52 6.55 8.69
N ILE A 58 8.43 7.30 8.62
CA ILE A 58 7.10 6.72 8.43
C ILE A 58 6.73 6.93 6.97
N VAL A 59 6.46 5.84 6.27
CA VAL A 59 6.06 5.87 4.86
C VAL A 59 4.58 5.51 4.80
N THR A 60 3.78 6.40 4.25
CA THR A 60 2.34 6.19 4.07
C THR A 60 2.06 6.07 2.59
N ILE A 61 1.57 4.91 2.18
CA ILE A 61 1.33 4.59 0.77
C ILE A 61 -0.17 4.46 0.57
N THR A 62 -0.74 5.26 -0.32
CA THR A 62 -2.17 5.24 -0.59
C THR A 62 -2.43 4.67 -1.98
N TRP A 63 -3.22 3.63 -2.01
CA TRP A 63 -3.72 2.99 -3.23
C TRP A 63 -5.23 3.18 -3.32
N THR A 64 -5.78 3.08 -4.53
CA THR A 64 -7.21 2.98 -4.72
C THR A 64 -7.54 1.76 -5.55
N VAL A 65 -8.72 1.20 -5.31
CA VAL A 65 -9.31 0.16 -6.16
C VAL A 65 -10.75 0.56 -6.47
N ASP A 66 -11.29 0.03 -7.56
CA ASP A 66 -12.62 0.40 -8.03
C ASP A 66 -13.71 -0.40 -7.29
N GLY A 67 -14.28 0.22 -6.29
CA GLY A 67 -15.41 -0.32 -5.54
C GLY A 67 -15.14 -1.69 -4.92
N THR A 68 -16.23 -2.34 -4.52
CA THR A 68 -16.15 -3.64 -3.88
C THR A 68 -15.60 -4.71 -4.82
N SER A 69 -15.97 -4.68 -6.09
CA SER A 69 -15.49 -5.67 -7.05
C SER A 69 -13.98 -5.54 -7.29
N GLY A 70 -13.47 -4.30 -7.35
CA GLY A 70 -12.04 -4.07 -7.46
C GLY A 70 -11.26 -4.55 -6.25
N TRP A 71 -11.83 -4.35 -5.06
CA TRP A 71 -11.22 -4.82 -3.83
C TRP A 71 -11.14 -6.35 -3.80
N TRP A 72 -12.22 -7.04 -4.19
CA TRP A 72 -12.23 -8.51 -4.23
C TRP A 72 -11.23 -9.04 -5.25
N LYS A 73 -11.14 -8.40 -6.42
CA LYS A 73 -10.17 -8.78 -7.45
C LYS A 73 -8.74 -8.65 -6.91
N MET A 74 -8.42 -7.51 -6.31
CA MET A 74 -7.12 -7.28 -5.70
C MET A 74 -6.80 -8.36 -4.66
N THR A 75 -7.76 -8.66 -3.79
CA THR A 75 -7.56 -9.61 -2.70
C THR A 75 -7.30 -11.01 -3.23
N ARG A 76 -8.09 -11.46 -4.21
CA ARG A 76 -7.92 -12.79 -4.80
C ARG A 76 -6.58 -12.92 -5.52
N GLN A 77 -6.22 -11.92 -6.31
CA GLN A 77 -4.94 -11.95 -7.03
C GLN A 77 -3.76 -11.82 -6.08
N GLY A 78 -3.92 -11.05 -5.01
CA GLY A 78 -2.89 -10.92 -4.00
C GLY A 78 -2.62 -12.22 -3.26
N ARG A 79 -3.66 -13.00 -2.96
CA ARG A 79 -3.50 -14.31 -2.33
C ARG A 79 -2.77 -15.31 -3.23
N ALA A 80 -2.99 -15.22 -4.53
CA ALA A 80 -2.34 -16.07 -5.51
C ALA A 80 -0.91 -15.64 -5.83
N ASP A 81 -0.55 -14.39 -5.50
CA ASP A 81 0.76 -13.84 -5.81
C ASP A 81 1.74 -14.08 -4.65
N GLN A 82 2.38 -15.23 -4.67
CA GLN A 82 3.38 -15.59 -3.66
C GLN A 82 4.57 -14.62 -3.65
N GLU A 83 4.87 -13.99 -4.77
CA GLU A 83 5.99 -13.08 -4.86
C GLU A 83 5.76 -11.81 -4.02
N SER A 84 4.52 -11.37 -3.86
CA SER A 84 4.24 -10.23 -2.98
C SER A 84 4.58 -10.57 -1.53
N SER A 85 4.17 -11.74 -1.05
CA SER A 85 4.52 -12.20 0.31
C SER A 85 6.03 -12.34 0.46
N GLN A 86 6.69 -12.93 -0.54
CA GLN A 86 8.13 -13.12 -0.53
C GLN A 86 8.87 -11.78 -0.57
N TRP A 87 8.31 -10.80 -1.29
CA TRP A 87 8.91 -9.47 -1.31
C TRP A 87 8.99 -8.89 0.09
N TRP A 88 7.90 -8.96 0.86
CA TRP A 88 7.88 -8.47 2.25
C TRP A 88 8.87 -9.23 3.13
N GLU A 89 8.96 -10.54 2.97
CA GLU A 89 9.93 -11.35 3.72
C GLU A 89 11.37 -10.94 3.40
N ARG A 90 11.68 -10.78 2.11
CA ARG A 90 13.03 -10.40 1.69
C ARG A 90 13.43 -9.00 2.16
N HIS A 91 12.46 -8.13 2.39
CA HIS A 91 12.71 -6.75 2.80
C HIS A 91 12.34 -6.48 4.25
N SER A 92 12.12 -7.52 5.03
CA SER A 92 11.73 -7.38 6.44
C SER A 92 12.77 -6.64 7.27
N ALA A 93 14.05 -6.73 6.90
CA ALA A 93 15.12 -6.02 7.60
C ALA A 93 15.04 -4.49 7.43
N LEU A 94 14.27 -4.01 6.47
CA LEU A 94 14.11 -2.56 6.23
C LEU A 94 12.95 -1.95 7.04
N THR A 95 12.12 -2.78 7.68
CA THR A 95 10.91 -2.30 8.35
C THR A 95 10.82 -2.78 9.79
N ILE A 96 10.33 -1.92 10.68
CA ILE A 96 10.04 -2.26 12.07
C ILE A 96 8.62 -2.76 12.20
N GLU A 97 7.67 -2.03 11.62
CA GLU A 97 6.25 -2.43 11.60
C GLU A 97 5.57 -1.93 10.35
N ARG A 98 4.50 -2.59 10.00
CA ARG A 98 3.65 -2.17 8.90
C ARG A 98 2.20 -2.49 9.22
N SER A 99 1.30 -1.67 8.70
CA SER A 99 -0.13 -1.89 8.85
C SER A 99 -0.82 -1.52 7.55
N ARG A 100 -1.97 -2.11 7.32
CA ARG A 100 -2.81 -1.79 6.18
C ARG A 100 -4.23 -1.54 6.67
N THR A 101 -4.82 -0.42 6.25
CA THR A 101 -6.20 -0.11 6.54
C THR A 101 -6.94 0.14 5.23
N MET A 102 -8.24 -0.06 5.24
CA MET A 102 -9.11 0.25 4.12
C MET A 102 -10.03 1.38 4.54
N ALA A 103 -10.29 2.28 3.61
CA ALA A 103 -11.15 3.42 3.86
C ALA A 103 -11.92 3.75 2.58
N ALA A 104 -12.99 4.49 2.73
CA ALA A 104 -13.74 5.04 1.60
C ALA A 104 -14.17 6.44 1.97
N ASP A 105 -14.50 7.24 0.96
CA ASP A 105 -15.11 8.54 1.21
C ASP A 105 -16.42 8.31 1.97
N ALA A 106 -16.69 9.15 2.97
CA ALA A 106 -17.91 9.01 3.78
C ALA A 106 -19.17 9.01 2.92
N ALA A 107 -19.15 9.77 1.83
CA ALA A 107 -20.30 9.84 0.91
C ALA A 107 -20.54 8.54 0.15
N ASP A 108 -19.54 7.66 0.07
CA ASP A 108 -19.63 6.42 -0.70
C ASP A 108 -19.98 5.20 0.15
N ILE A 109 -20.00 5.34 1.47
CA ILE A 109 -20.14 4.20 2.38
C ILE A 109 -21.44 3.44 2.13
N GLU A 110 -22.56 4.14 2.00
CA GLU A 110 -23.85 3.47 1.80
C GLU A 110 -23.91 2.71 0.48
N GLY A 111 -23.37 3.29 -0.60
CA GLY A 111 -23.33 2.62 -1.89
C GLY A 111 -22.45 1.38 -1.88
N LEU A 112 -21.35 1.40 -1.16
CA LEU A 112 -20.47 0.26 -1.03
C LEU A 112 -21.10 -0.86 -0.20
N SER A 113 -21.92 -0.49 0.80
CA SER A 113 -22.58 -1.45 1.68
C SER A 113 -23.73 -2.18 1.01
N ASP A 114 -24.30 -1.63 -0.05
CA ASP A 114 -25.45 -2.17 -0.75
C ASP A 114 -25.08 -3.27 -1.76
N VAL A 115 -23.85 -3.65 -1.82
CA VAL A 115 -23.35 -4.63 -2.79
C VAL A 115 -23.51 -6.07 -2.30
#